data_6daa0e3dab0d8026c65a4ecd50361670
#
_entry.id   6daa0e3dab0d8026c65a4ecd50361670
#
_cell.length_a   1.000
_cell.length_b   1.000
_cell.length_c   1.000
_cell.angle_alpha   90.00
_cell.angle_beta   90.00
_cell.angle_gamma   90.00
#
_symmetry.space_group_name_H-M   'P 1'
#
loop_
_entity.id
_entity.type
_entity.pdbx_description
1 polymer ?
#
loop_
_entity_poly.entity_id
_entity_poly.type
_entity_poly.pdbx_seq_one_letter_code
_entity_poly.pdbx_strand_id
1 'polypeptide(L)'
;MKKLLLVLGLLGLLTPFSPPAAARPSVSPQEARLPLGMNLTGIDDFSPGFPFRNLMWGARPWRSVPVAEAGGLQDTGLAQHIPLDARGYPLELPFAPAGAVPQILYTLLPNTLEPGDYVVLYDGEGVIEPVATTRLVSSAPGRVVLRMTQARGPRYTGPGDYEGLAITRSKKGDHVRNIRVVALADETHDLAADPFRADFLAYCRQWHALRFMDWQATNNSFEKEWSGRKPADFYTMVGQGGDAIGRWGAPANEFSQLFSGGVALEHIILLANLTRTNPWVCVPHRATPEYITKMAKLFKERLAPGLKVYVEYSNEVWNWSFQQAGWMIQSKLAADLLAAQGGQPWKDGVVPEFVFDGGTVAKDGGQNHPERIAALSRHTFGFWENVFTGSDRARLVRVVGVQHGWVDTVERTARWVMKHGGADALAPAAYIGPNDAIYARWEAAGASLTADQVIADMHEAFEKDSAKWTRAIGNIARQNGLRYLVYEGGQHIQPKGQKEAAYLPALVAAQTHPGMYDVYLRNFALHREVGCELFMAFASVSVQNSRWGSWGHQEYYGQPRAEMPKWGALLDANAPRAVR
;
A
#
# COMPACT_ATOMS: atom_id res chain seq x y z
N MET A 1 -35.41 -47.28 -66.29
CA MET A 1 -33.95 -47.27 -66.30
C MET A 1 -33.47 -45.87 -66.70
N LYS A 2 -33.13 -45.01 -65.74
CA LYS A 2 -32.32 -43.82 -65.90
C LYS A 2 -31.56 -43.58 -64.61
N LYS A 3 -30.23 -43.69 -64.70
CA LYS A 3 -29.29 -43.47 -63.58
C LYS A 3 -29.17 -41.97 -63.34
N LEU A 4 -29.37 -41.55 -62.11
CA LEU A 4 -29.08 -40.16 -61.67
C LEU A 4 -27.73 -40.14 -60.97
N LEU A 5 -26.74 -39.46 -61.54
CA LEU A 5 -25.45 -39.18 -60.88
C LEU A 5 -25.62 -38.02 -59.92
N LEU A 6 -25.28 -38.26 -58.64
CA LEU A 6 -25.17 -37.23 -57.63
C LEU A 6 -23.70 -36.75 -57.61
N VAL A 7 -23.51 -35.46 -57.95
CA VAL A 7 -22.21 -34.79 -57.80
C VAL A 7 -22.21 -34.09 -56.44
N LEU A 8 -21.42 -34.59 -55.50
CA LEU A 8 -21.13 -33.90 -54.24
C LEU A 8 -20.05 -32.82 -54.49
N GLY A 9 -20.42 -31.59 -54.47
CA GLY A 9 -19.48 -30.47 -54.43
C GLY A 9 -18.94 -30.26 -53.03
N LEU A 10 -17.64 -30.48 -52.81
CA LEU A 10 -16.92 -30.07 -51.60
C LEU A 10 -16.72 -28.53 -51.67
N LEU A 11 -17.51 -27.78 -50.88
CA LEU A 11 -17.15 -26.38 -50.54
C LEU A 11 -16.09 -26.44 -49.44
N GLY A 12 -14.84 -26.23 -49.79
CA GLY A 12 -13.77 -25.97 -48.82
C GLY A 12 -13.98 -24.59 -48.23
N LEU A 13 -14.29 -24.56 -46.92
CA LEU A 13 -14.23 -23.34 -46.12
C LEU A 13 -12.77 -22.92 -45.99
N LEU A 14 -12.36 -21.94 -46.79
CA LEU A 14 -11.09 -21.23 -46.62
C LEU A 14 -11.29 -20.31 -45.42
N THR A 15 -10.84 -20.73 -44.21
CA THR A 15 -10.62 -19.83 -43.11
C THR A 15 -9.50 -18.85 -43.49
N PRO A 16 -9.70 -17.53 -43.33
CA PRO A 16 -8.63 -16.58 -43.56
C PRO A 16 -7.50 -16.83 -42.55
N PHE A 17 -6.37 -17.27 -43.05
CA PHE A 17 -5.12 -17.33 -42.29
C PHE A 17 -4.74 -15.88 -41.95
N SER A 18 -5.01 -15.44 -40.71
CA SER A 18 -4.39 -14.22 -40.20
C SER A 18 -2.89 -14.50 -40.06
N PRO A 19 -2.02 -13.69 -40.69
CA PRO A 19 -0.59 -13.88 -40.50
C PRO A 19 -0.26 -13.75 -39.01
N PRO A 20 0.67 -14.57 -38.48
CA PRO A 20 1.11 -14.43 -37.10
C PRO A 20 1.60 -12.98 -36.91
N ALA A 21 1.09 -12.31 -35.87
CA ALA A 21 1.57 -11.00 -35.51
C ALA A 21 3.10 -11.05 -35.45
N ALA A 22 3.76 -10.17 -36.20
CA ALA A 22 5.23 -10.12 -36.23
C ALA A 22 5.71 -10.04 -34.77
N ALA A 23 6.54 -10.98 -34.35
CA ALA A 23 7.11 -11.01 -33.02
C ALA A 23 7.78 -9.64 -32.78
N ARG A 24 7.23 -8.86 -31.84
CA ARG A 24 7.81 -7.57 -31.47
C ARG A 24 9.20 -7.84 -30.91
N PRO A 25 10.23 -7.03 -31.24
CA PRO A 25 11.56 -7.23 -30.70
C PRO A 25 11.49 -7.22 -29.17
N SER A 26 11.92 -8.28 -28.53
CA SER A 26 12.05 -8.35 -27.08
C SER A 26 13.10 -7.33 -26.64
N VAL A 27 12.77 -6.53 -25.61
CA VAL A 27 13.73 -5.65 -24.97
C VAL A 27 14.62 -6.49 -24.07
N SER A 28 15.93 -6.31 -24.16
CA SER A 28 16.87 -7.00 -23.27
C SER A 28 16.83 -6.41 -21.86
N PRO A 29 17.13 -7.21 -20.81
CA PRO A 29 17.28 -6.70 -19.45
C PRO A 29 18.28 -5.54 -19.33
N GLN A 30 19.33 -5.53 -20.16
CA GLN A 30 20.34 -4.47 -20.17
C GLN A 30 19.77 -3.13 -20.67
N GLU A 31 18.89 -3.16 -21.66
CA GLU A 31 18.18 -1.97 -22.16
C GLU A 31 17.14 -1.46 -21.15
N ALA A 32 16.56 -2.35 -20.38
CA ALA A 32 15.58 -2.04 -19.33
C ALA A 32 16.22 -1.62 -17.99
N ARG A 33 17.55 -1.68 -17.85
CA ARG A 33 18.24 -1.50 -16.56
C ARG A 33 18.12 -0.09 -16.02
N LEU A 34 17.49 0.07 -14.84
CA LEU A 34 17.36 1.32 -14.09
C LEU A 34 17.28 1.03 -12.57
N PRO A 35 17.54 2.04 -11.71
CA PRO A 35 17.32 1.86 -10.27
C PRO A 35 15.83 1.60 -9.96
N LEU A 36 15.54 0.43 -9.35
CA LEU A 36 14.20 0.08 -8.92
C LEU A 36 14.06 0.22 -7.41
N GLY A 37 12.89 0.66 -7.00
CA GLY A 37 12.41 0.64 -5.62
C GLY A 37 11.11 -0.16 -5.55
N MET A 38 10.58 -0.33 -4.34
CA MET A 38 9.39 -1.11 -4.09
C MET A 38 8.41 -0.39 -3.18
N ASN A 39 7.14 -0.36 -3.56
CA ASN A 39 6.04 -0.05 -2.67
C ASN A 39 5.75 -1.27 -1.80
N LEU A 40 5.85 -1.14 -0.48
CA LEU A 40 5.52 -2.22 0.43
C LEU A 40 4.01 -2.29 0.64
N THR A 41 3.45 -3.47 0.48
CA THR A 41 2.02 -3.72 0.75
C THR A 41 1.69 -3.50 2.22
N GLY A 42 0.48 -3.01 2.50
CA GLY A 42 -0.01 -2.71 3.85
C GLY A 42 0.01 -3.91 4.80
N ILE A 43 -0.06 -3.64 6.09
CA ILE A 43 -0.05 -4.64 7.15
C ILE A 43 -1.48 -5.00 7.52
N ASP A 44 -1.82 -6.28 7.33
CA ASP A 44 -3.12 -6.86 7.67
C ASP A 44 -2.93 -8.28 8.23
N ASP A 45 -3.92 -8.78 8.97
CA ASP A 45 -3.94 -10.17 9.46
C ASP A 45 -4.13 -11.21 8.34
N PHE A 46 -4.57 -10.78 7.16
CA PHE A 46 -4.74 -11.60 5.96
C PHE A 46 -3.69 -11.34 4.86
N SER A 47 -2.73 -10.46 5.09
CA SER A 47 -1.67 -10.18 4.11
C SER A 47 -0.81 -11.42 3.86
N PRO A 48 -0.53 -11.80 2.60
CA PRO A 48 0.31 -12.95 2.29
C PRO A 48 1.80 -12.72 2.61
N GLY A 49 2.18 -11.50 3.00
CA GLY A 49 3.56 -11.12 3.28
C GLY A 49 3.70 -10.36 4.59
N PHE A 50 3.55 -11.04 5.74
CA PHE A 50 3.71 -10.40 7.03
C PHE A 50 5.19 -10.18 7.39
N PRO A 51 5.62 -8.92 7.71
CA PRO A 51 7.03 -8.59 7.80
C PRO A 51 7.66 -8.76 9.19
N PHE A 52 6.85 -8.82 10.27
CA PHE A 52 7.35 -8.78 11.65
C PHE A 52 7.49 -10.17 12.27
N ARG A 53 8.39 -10.29 13.26
CA ARG A 53 8.49 -11.47 14.14
C ARG A 53 7.36 -11.50 15.17
N ASN A 54 6.98 -10.32 15.70
CA ASN A 54 5.87 -10.20 16.64
C ASN A 54 4.52 -10.15 15.91
N LEU A 55 3.74 -11.21 16.02
CA LEU A 55 2.45 -11.34 15.35
C LEU A 55 1.41 -10.33 15.83
N MET A 56 1.53 -9.83 17.06
CA MET A 56 0.64 -8.78 17.54
C MET A 56 0.67 -7.53 16.68
N TRP A 57 1.80 -7.23 16.03
CA TRP A 57 1.88 -6.06 15.14
C TRP A 57 1.11 -6.23 13.81
N GLY A 58 0.62 -7.43 13.52
CA GLY A 58 -0.35 -7.69 12.44
C GLY A 58 -1.71 -8.12 12.96
N ALA A 59 -1.93 -8.04 14.26
CA ALA A 59 -3.21 -8.42 14.85
C ALA A 59 -4.33 -7.47 14.44
N ARG A 60 -5.47 -8.04 14.11
CA ARG A 60 -6.69 -7.28 13.81
C ARG A 60 -7.06 -6.37 14.99
N PRO A 61 -7.65 -5.20 14.78
CA PRO A 61 -8.20 -4.38 15.87
C PRO A 61 -9.11 -5.20 16.79
N TRP A 62 -9.04 -4.92 18.09
CA TRP A 62 -9.82 -5.65 19.10
C TRP A 62 -11.29 -5.77 18.72
N ARG A 63 -11.83 -6.95 18.93
CA ARG A 63 -13.24 -7.29 18.84
C ARG A 63 -13.73 -7.75 20.20
N SER A 64 -15.04 -7.64 20.43
CA SER A 64 -15.65 -7.96 21.71
C SER A 64 -16.66 -9.09 21.60
N VAL A 65 -16.72 -9.93 22.64
CA VAL A 65 -17.76 -10.94 22.82
C VAL A 65 -18.19 -10.98 24.29
N PRO A 66 -19.45 -11.40 24.59
CA PRO A 66 -19.88 -11.62 25.98
C PRO A 66 -19.02 -12.68 26.65
N VAL A 67 -18.79 -12.53 27.97
CA VAL A 67 -18.06 -13.54 28.77
C VAL A 67 -18.65 -14.95 28.60
N ALA A 68 -19.98 -15.05 28.54
CA ALA A 68 -20.67 -16.33 28.36
C ALA A 68 -20.41 -17.00 26.99
N GLU A 69 -19.90 -16.24 26.02
CA GLU A 69 -19.57 -16.69 24.67
C GLU A 69 -18.05 -16.66 24.42
N ALA A 70 -17.26 -16.70 25.50
CA ALA A 70 -15.79 -16.75 25.41
C ALA A 70 -15.34 -17.91 24.50
N GLY A 71 -14.48 -17.62 23.53
CA GLY A 71 -14.09 -18.55 22.46
C GLY A 71 -14.91 -18.46 21.17
N GLY A 72 -16.07 -17.77 21.19
CA GLY A 72 -16.79 -17.37 19.99
C GLY A 72 -16.11 -16.22 19.24
N LEU A 73 -16.47 -16.06 17.97
CA LEU A 73 -15.92 -15.00 17.08
C LEU A 73 -17.01 -14.00 16.63
N GLN A 74 -18.21 -14.05 17.23
CA GLN A 74 -19.29 -13.14 16.91
C GLN A 74 -19.04 -11.77 17.58
N ASP A 75 -18.52 -10.84 16.79
CA ASP A 75 -18.22 -9.48 17.27
C ASP A 75 -19.49 -8.73 17.66
N THR A 76 -19.54 -8.23 18.89
CA THR A 76 -20.65 -7.40 19.39
C THR A 76 -20.52 -5.93 18.99
N GLY A 77 -19.34 -5.50 18.47
CA GLY A 77 -19.05 -4.10 18.16
C GLY A 77 -18.85 -3.22 19.39
N LEU A 78 -18.73 -3.79 20.59
CA LEU A 78 -18.61 -3.03 21.84
C LEU A 78 -17.16 -2.74 22.26
N ALA A 79 -16.16 -3.26 21.53
CA ALA A 79 -14.74 -3.03 21.85
C ALA A 79 -14.39 -1.54 21.97
N GLN A 80 -15.01 -0.70 21.16
CA GLN A 80 -14.81 0.76 21.17
C GLN A 80 -15.24 1.46 22.47
N HIS A 81 -16.01 0.78 23.32
CA HIS A 81 -16.47 1.32 24.62
C HIS A 81 -15.66 0.79 25.80
N ILE A 82 -14.66 -0.04 25.55
CA ILE A 82 -13.78 -0.59 26.58
C ILE A 82 -12.58 0.35 26.74
N PRO A 83 -12.32 0.85 27.96
CA PRO A 83 -11.19 1.74 28.20
C PRO A 83 -9.85 1.05 27.91
N LEU A 84 -9.02 1.72 27.09
CA LEU A 84 -7.68 1.26 26.71
C LEU A 84 -6.61 2.20 27.29
N ASP A 85 -5.40 1.67 27.44
CA ASP A 85 -4.21 2.49 27.67
C ASP A 85 -3.71 3.16 26.37
N ALA A 86 -2.65 3.97 26.46
CA ALA A 86 -2.07 4.66 25.31
C ALA A 86 -1.38 3.71 24.29
N ARG A 87 -1.25 2.42 24.60
CA ARG A 87 -0.72 1.37 23.70
C ARG A 87 -1.82 0.48 23.13
N GLY A 88 -3.09 0.77 23.46
CA GLY A 88 -4.25 0.05 22.99
C GLY A 88 -4.58 -1.23 23.74
N TYR A 89 -4.09 -1.39 24.98
CA TYR A 89 -4.44 -2.54 25.83
C TYR A 89 -5.58 -2.22 26.79
N PRO A 90 -6.52 -3.18 27.05
CA PRO A 90 -7.66 -2.93 27.93
C PRO A 90 -7.24 -2.77 29.39
N LEU A 91 -7.69 -1.67 30.02
CA LEU A 91 -7.35 -1.36 31.42
C LEU A 91 -7.98 -2.32 32.42
N GLU A 92 -9.10 -2.96 32.06
CA GLU A 92 -9.83 -3.93 32.90
C GLU A 92 -10.68 -4.84 32.01
N LEU A 93 -10.66 -6.15 32.26
CA LEU A 93 -11.55 -7.14 31.66
C LEU A 93 -11.92 -8.23 32.70
N PRO A 94 -13.16 -8.78 32.67
CA PRO A 94 -14.26 -8.34 31.82
C PRO A 94 -14.73 -6.91 32.13
N PHE A 95 -15.22 -6.22 31.12
CA PHE A 95 -15.76 -4.87 31.26
C PHE A 95 -17.21 -4.84 30.72
N ALA A 96 -18.11 -4.19 31.45
CA ALA A 96 -19.50 -4.02 31.03
C ALA A 96 -19.73 -2.57 30.55
N PRO A 97 -19.78 -2.33 29.23
CA PRO A 97 -20.24 -1.05 28.70
C PRO A 97 -21.67 -0.75 29.16
N ALA A 98 -22.03 0.52 29.25
CA ALA A 98 -23.35 0.92 29.73
C ALA A 98 -24.48 0.21 28.94
N GLY A 99 -25.35 -0.49 29.67
CA GLY A 99 -26.49 -1.23 29.09
C GLY A 99 -26.13 -2.56 28.44
N ALA A 100 -24.88 -3.03 28.53
CA ALA A 100 -24.44 -4.30 27.97
C ALA A 100 -23.99 -5.30 29.06
N VAL A 101 -23.99 -6.58 28.71
CA VAL A 101 -23.38 -7.62 29.55
C VAL A 101 -21.85 -7.51 29.52
N PRO A 102 -21.14 -8.05 30.53
CA PRO A 102 -19.69 -8.04 30.56
C PRO A 102 -19.06 -8.64 29.30
N GLN A 103 -18.11 -7.93 28.71
CA GLN A 103 -17.39 -8.27 27.50
C GLN A 103 -15.95 -8.64 27.80
N ILE A 104 -15.37 -9.50 26.96
CA ILE A 104 -13.95 -9.73 26.82
C ILE A 104 -13.50 -9.29 25.43
N LEU A 105 -12.19 -9.15 25.23
CA LEU A 105 -11.61 -8.78 23.94
C LEU A 105 -10.88 -9.95 23.30
N TYR A 106 -11.02 -10.08 21.97
CA TYR A 106 -10.23 -11.00 21.17
C TYR A 106 -9.66 -10.30 19.95
N THR A 107 -8.62 -10.90 19.37
CA THR A 107 -8.04 -10.50 18.10
C THR A 107 -7.68 -11.73 17.26
N LEU A 108 -7.60 -11.52 15.95
CA LEU A 108 -7.09 -12.49 14.99
C LEU A 108 -5.66 -12.12 14.61
N LEU A 109 -4.80 -13.11 14.55
CA LEU A 109 -3.38 -12.98 14.24
C LEU A 109 -3.11 -13.21 12.75
N PRO A 110 -1.99 -12.72 12.21
CA PRO A 110 -1.57 -13.02 10.85
C PRO A 110 -1.56 -14.52 10.57
N ASN A 111 -2.18 -14.93 9.48
CA ASN A 111 -2.45 -16.34 9.18
C ASN A 111 -1.54 -16.95 8.12
N THR A 112 -0.52 -16.23 7.67
CA THR A 112 0.43 -16.67 6.63
C THR A 112 1.65 -17.38 7.17
N LEU A 113 1.59 -17.82 8.42
CA LEU A 113 2.73 -18.32 9.19
C LEU A 113 2.83 -19.84 9.10
N GLU A 114 4.04 -20.32 9.37
CA GLU A 114 4.29 -21.75 9.49
C GLU A 114 3.52 -22.32 10.72
N PRO A 115 2.91 -23.50 10.59
CA PRO A 115 2.34 -24.19 11.75
C PRO A 115 3.42 -24.45 12.79
N GLY A 116 3.07 -24.36 14.06
CA GLY A 116 4.04 -24.62 15.12
C GLY A 116 3.64 -24.03 16.46
N ASP A 117 4.57 -24.08 17.38
CA ASP A 117 4.41 -23.51 18.71
C ASP A 117 4.89 -22.07 18.74
N TYR A 118 4.02 -21.21 19.27
CA TYR A 118 4.27 -19.79 19.47
C TYR A 118 4.14 -19.47 20.95
N VAL A 119 4.97 -18.57 21.42
CA VAL A 119 4.89 -18.08 22.81
C VAL A 119 4.25 -16.70 22.83
N VAL A 120 3.28 -16.54 23.72
CA VAL A 120 2.68 -15.27 24.09
C VAL A 120 3.33 -14.82 25.39
N LEU A 121 4.05 -13.72 25.35
CA LEU A 121 4.65 -13.06 26.51
C LEU A 121 3.87 -11.78 26.80
N TYR A 122 3.57 -11.52 28.06
CA TYR A 122 2.84 -10.31 28.46
C TYR A 122 3.18 -9.90 29.90
N ASP A 123 2.97 -8.62 30.19
CA ASP A 123 3.10 -8.05 31.51
C ASP A 123 1.72 -7.86 32.15
N GLY A 124 1.68 -7.71 33.48
CA GLY A 124 0.47 -7.48 34.24
C GLY A 124 -0.27 -8.74 34.66
N GLU A 125 -1.33 -8.57 35.45
CA GLU A 125 -2.13 -9.68 35.99
C GLU A 125 -3.38 -9.90 35.14
N GLY A 126 -3.46 -11.06 34.48
CA GLY A 126 -4.61 -11.41 33.65
C GLY A 126 -4.53 -12.82 33.06
N VAL A 127 -5.43 -13.10 32.14
CA VAL A 127 -5.53 -14.41 31.47
C VAL A 127 -5.68 -14.18 29.97
N ILE A 128 -4.81 -14.84 29.20
CA ILE A 128 -4.89 -14.91 27.74
C ILE A 128 -5.20 -16.35 27.36
N GLU A 129 -6.19 -16.52 26.50
CA GLU A 129 -6.68 -17.81 26.01
C GLU A 129 -6.66 -17.86 24.47
N PRO A 130 -6.48 -19.06 23.87
CA PRO A 130 -6.59 -19.22 22.44
C PRO A 130 -8.04 -19.07 21.98
N VAL A 131 -8.23 -18.57 20.77
CA VAL A 131 -9.53 -18.57 20.08
C VAL A 131 -9.38 -19.13 18.67
N ALA A 132 -10.49 -19.43 18.03
CA ALA A 132 -10.55 -19.98 16.68
C ALA A 132 -9.86 -21.36 16.58
N THR A 133 -8.89 -21.53 15.69
CA THR A 133 -8.18 -22.81 15.51
C THR A 133 -6.96 -22.97 16.39
N THR A 134 -6.52 -21.89 17.05
CA THR A 134 -5.38 -21.90 17.98
C THR A 134 -5.63 -22.83 19.18
N ARG A 135 -4.60 -23.53 19.64
CA ARG A 135 -4.70 -24.48 20.75
C ARG A 135 -3.73 -24.12 21.86
N LEU A 136 -4.17 -24.30 23.11
CA LEU A 136 -3.32 -24.13 24.28
C LEU A 136 -2.36 -25.33 24.42
N VAL A 137 -1.08 -25.05 24.59
CA VAL A 137 -0.04 -26.04 24.91
C VAL A 137 0.33 -25.97 26.40
N SER A 138 0.63 -24.77 26.90
CA SER A 138 0.91 -24.53 28.31
C SER A 138 0.62 -23.09 28.71
N SER A 139 0.35 -22.85 29.99
CA SER A 139 0.09 -21.51 30.51
C SER A 139 0.73 -21.33 31.87
N ALA A 140 1.39 -20.17 32.05
CA ALA A 140 1.90 -19.66 33.30
C ALA A 140 1.69 -18.13 33.33
N PRO A 141 1.71 -17.48 34.50
CA PRO A 141 1.63 -16.03 34.56
C PRO A 141 2.67 -15.36 33.67
N GLY A 142 2.24 -14.45 32.80
CA GLY A 142 3.09 -13.73 31.84
C GLY A 142 3.59 -14.54 30.63
N ARG A 143 3.27 -15.86 30.54
CA ARG A 143 3.75 -16.74 29.48
C ARG A 143 2.75 -17.82 29.10
N VAL A 144 2.26 -17.80 27.87
CA VAL A 144 1.36 -18.82 27.33
C VAL A 144 1.97 -19.40 26.06
N VAL A 145 2.01 -20.73 25.91
CA VAL A 145 2.41 -21.38 24.66
C VAL A 145 1.17 -21.83 23.92
N LEU A 146 1.07 -21.41 22.69
CA LEU A 146 -0.04 -21.70 21.78
C LEU A 146 0.47 -22.51 20.59
N ARG A 147 -0.33 -23.45 20.11
CA ARG A 147 -0.09 -24.15 18.85
C ARG A 147 -1.00 -23.60 17.77
N MET A 148 -0.37 -23.06 16.72
CA MET A 148 -1.04 -22.70 15.48
C MET A 148 -1.01 -23.91 14.55
N THR A 149 -2.19 -24.35 14.11
CA THR A 149 -2.36 -25.64 13.42
C THR A 149 -2.61 -25.49 11.94
N GLN A 150 -3.01 -24.31 11.51
CA GLN A 150 -3.34 -24.06 10.12
C GLN A 150 -2.10 -23.61 9.34
N ALA A 151 -1.59 -24.54 8.51
CA ALA A 151 -0.73 -24.17 7.40
C ALA A 151 -1.58 -23.48 6.35
N ARG A 152 -1.76 -22.19 6.46
CA ARG A 152 -2.23 -21.43 5.33
C ARG A 152 -1.02 -21.15 4.46
N GLY A 153 -0.89 -21.94 3.40
CA GLY A 153 0.12 -21.66 2.41
C GLY A 153 0.01 -20.21 1.94
N PRO A 154 1.06 -19.64 1.41
CA PRO A 154 1.13 -18.25 0.97
C PRO A 154 0.07 -17.87 -0.10
N ARG A 155 -0.61 -18.85 -0.68
CA ARG A 155 -1.69 -18.69 -1.69
C ARG A 155 -3.10 -18.83 -1.11
N TYR A 156 -3.26 -18.63 0.19
CA TYR A 156 -4.59 -18.74 0.78
C TYR A 156 -5.54 -17.65 0.26
N THR A 157 -6.65 -18.06 -0.33
CA THR A 157 -7.63 -17.17 -0.99
C THR A 157 -9.06 -17.31 -0.47
N GLY A 158 -9.29 -18.14 0.54
CA GLY A 158 -10.65 -18.47 1.03
C GLY A 158 -10.97 -17.98 2.43
N PRO A 159 -12.26 -17.88 2.78
CA PRO A 159 -12.67 -17.79 4.17
C PRO A 159 -12.23 -19.09 4.85
N GLY A 160 -11.58 -19.02 5.94
CA GLY A 160 -11.12 -20.21 6.62
C GLY A 160 -10.89 -19.96 8.09
N ASP A 161 -10.33 -20.97 8.68
CA ASP A 161 -10.01 -20.95 10.07
C ASP A 161 -9.01 -19.84 10.38
N TYR A 162 -9.23 -19.14 11.46
CA TYR A 162 -8.35 -18.06 11.92
C TYR A 162 -7.54 -18.55 13.12
N GLU A 163 -6.36 -18.02 13.26
CA GLU A 163 -5.58 -18.10 14.50
C GLU A 163 -5.83 -16.84 15.32
N GLY A 164 -5.91 -16.96 16.65
CA GLY A 164 -6.19 -15.78 17.46
C GLY A 164 -6.03 -16.03 18.97
N LEU A 165 -6.16 -14.94 19.69
CA LEU A 165 -6.16 -14.95 21.16
C LEU A 165 -7.21 -14.00 21.72
N ALA A 166 -7.65 -14.27 22.96
CA ALA A 166 -8.53 -13.42 23.74
C ALA A 166 -7.87 -13.04 25.07
N ILE A 167 -8.11 -11.83 25.52
CA ILE A 167 -7.85 -11.41 26.90
C ILE A 167 -9.16 -11.61 27.65
N THR A 168 -9.25 -12.69 28.42
CA THR A 168 -10.45 -13.05 29.17
C THR A 168 -10.48 -12.43 30.55
N ARG A 169 -9.32 -12.07 31.11
CA ARG A 169 -9.18 -11.30 32.35
C ARG A 169 -8.03 -10.30 32.24
N SER A 170 -8.25 -9.10 32.70
CA SER A 170 -7.23 -8.05 32.83
C SER A 170 -7.51 -7.26 34.11
N LYS A 171 -6.56 -7.21 35.04
CA LYS A 171 -6.75 -6.62 36.36
C LYS A 171 -6.60 -5.11 36.31
N LYS A 172 -7.57 -4.40 36.79
CA LYS A 172 -7.50 -2.94 36.94
C LYS A 172 -6.29 -2.53 37.80
N GLY A 173 -5.50 -1.59 37.28
CA GLY A 173 -4.29 -1.07 37.95
C GLY A 173 -3.02 -1.90 37.70
N ASP A 174 -3.15 -3.14 37.22
CA ASP A 174 -2.04 -3.97 36.71
C ASP A 174 -2.53 -4.81 35.51
N HIS A 175 -3.04 -4.09 34.50
CA HIS A 175 -3.68 -4.71 33.33
C HIS A 175 -2.69 -5.44 32.41
N VAL A 176 -3.20 -6.39 31.64
CA VAL A 176 -2.45 -7.11 30.61
C VAL A 176 -1.98 -6.12 29.54
N ARG A 177 -0.66 -6.10 29.30
CA ARG A 177 0.00 -5.18 28.35
C ARG A 177 1.26 -5.80 27.77
N ASN A 178 1.90 -5.12 26.83
CA ASN A 178 3.14 -5.55 26.17
C ASN A 178 3.06 -6.98 25.61
N ILE A 179 1.91 -7.34 25.03
CA ILE A 179 1.72 -8.67 24.46
C ILE A 179 2.63 -8.83 23.25
N ARG A 180 3.44 -9.89 23.27
CA ARG A 180 4.28 -10.31 22.15
C ARG A 180 3.94 -11.75 21.81
N VAL A 181 3.66 -12.01 20.55
CA VAL A 181 3.39 -13.36 20.04
C VAL A 181 4.48 -13.67 19.01
N VAL A 182 5.41 -14.54 19.38
CA VAL A 182 6.56 -14.90 18.54
C VAL A 182 6.67 -16.41 18.39
N ALA A 183 7.33 -16.88 17.34
CA ALA A 183 7.70 -18.28 17.24
C ALA A 183 8.50 -18.70 18.50
N LEU A 184 8.30 -19.90 19.01
CA LEU A 184 8.96 -20.37 20.25
C LEU A 184 10.50 -20.25 20.14
N ALA A 185 11.07 -20.41 18.95
CA ALA A 185 12.50 -20.23 18.70
C ALA A 185 12.98 -18.77 18.84
N ASP A 186 12.06 -17.80 18.72
CA ASP A 186 12.33 -16.36 18.84
C ASP A 186 11.99 -15.80 20.24
N GLU A 187 11.70 -16.64 21.24
CA GLU A 187 11.24 -16.20 22.57
C GLU A 187 12.18 -15.17 23.23
N THR A 188 13.48 -15.32 23.05
CA THR A 188 14.51 -14.43 23.62
C THR A 188 15.06 -13.41 22.62
N HIS A 189 14.45 -13.31 21.44
CA HIS A 189 14.91 -12.40 20.40
C HIS A 189 14.67 -10.93 20.77
N ASP A 190 15.66 -10.08 20.51
CA ASP A 190 15.54 -8.63 20.74
C ASP A 190 14.72 -7.96 19.64
N LEU A 191 13.41 -7.88 19.85
CA LEU A 191 12.48 -7.24 18.92
C LEU A 191 12.67 -5.72 18.79
N ALA A 192 13.38 -5.07 19.71
CA ALA A 192 13.66 -3.65 19.59
C ALA A 192 14.80 -3.39 18.59
N ALA A 193 15.78 -4.27 18.54
CA ALA A 193 16.91 -4.18 17.61
C ALA A 193 16.60 -4.79 16.23
N ASP A 194 15.87 -5.91 16.18
CA ASP A 194 15.52 -6.63 14.94
C ASP A 194 14.08 -7.18 14.99
N PRO A 195 13.08 -6.34 14.71
CA PRO A 195 11.68 -6.76 14.74
C PRO A 195 11.24 -7.55 13.51
N PHE A 196 12.04 -7.58 12.44
CA PHE A 196 11.63 -8.06 11.13
C PHE A 196 12.06 -9.51 10.88
N ARG A 197 11.29 -10.20 10.06
CA ARG A 197 11.63 -11.54 9.56
C ARG A 197 12.82 -11.47 8.61
N ALA A 198 13.66 -12.49 8.65
CA ALA A 198 14.89 -12.54 7.84
C ALA A 198 14.63 -12.57 6.32
N ASP A 199 13.58 -13.29 5.89
CA ASP A 199 13.14 -13.36 4.49
C ASP A 199 12.67 -11.98 3.98
N PHE A 200 11.92 -11.25 4.78
CA PHE A 200 11.51 -9.89 4.47
C PHE A 200 12.68 -8.91 4.40
N LEU A 201 13.63 -8.97 5.33
CA LEU A 201 14.84 -8.15 5.26
C LEU A 201 15.66 -8.45 4.00
N ALA A 202 15.81 -9.73 3.63
CA ALA A 202 16.50 -10.14 2.42
C ALA A 202 15.81 -9.61 1.16
N TYR A 203 14.47 -9.63 1.14
CA TYR A 203 13.66 -9.02 0.08
C TYR A 203 13.91 -7.51 -0.03
N CYS A 204 13.85 -6.79 1.09
CA CYS A 204 14.00 -5.33 1.11
C CYS A 204 15.39 -4.86 0.68
N ARG A 205 16.46 -5.62 0.99
CA ARG A 205 17.84 -5.29 0.63
C ARG A 205 18.09 -5.24 -0.88
N GLN A 206 17.21 -5.77 -1.72
CA GLN A 206 17.37 -5.77 -3.16
C GLN A 206 17.05 -4.41 -3.79
N TRP A 207 16.31 -3.52 -3.11
CA TRP A 207 15.77 -2.28 -3.68
C TRP A 207 16.61 -1.05 -3.36
N HIS A 208 16.61 -0.06 -4.27
CA HIS A 208 17.26 1.25 -4.06
C HIS A 208 16.49 2.13 -3.06
N ALA A 209 15.17 1.97 -3.03
CA ALA A 209 14.28 2.65 -2.09
C ALA A 209 13.07 1.76 -1.75
N LEU A 210 12.47 2.03 -0.58
CA LEU A 210 11.19 1.45 -0.17
C LEU A 210 10.19 2.58 0.04
N ARG A 211 9.03 2.52 -0.59
CA ARG A 211 7.95 3.47 -0.38
C ARG A 211 6.92 2.88 0.59
N PHE A 212 6.54 3.70 1.55
CA PHE A 212 5.76 3.29 2.71
C PHE A 212 4.31 3.79 2.69
N MET A 213 3.77 4.10 1.52
CA MET A 213 2.44 4.66 1.36
C MET A 213 1.37 3.81 2.06
N ASP A 214 1.30 2.50 1.78
CA ASP A 214 0.36 1.59 2.42
C ASP A 214 0.71 1.33 3.89
N TRP A 215 2.01 1.22 4.22
CA TRP A 215 2.44 1.08 5.62
C TRP A 215 2.02 2.24 6.49
N GLN A 216 2.03 3.47 5.95
CA GLN A 216 1.59 4.66 6.66
C GLN A 216 0.05 4.83 6.64
N ALA A 217 -0.69 3.94 5.99
CA ALA A 217 -2.13 4.09 5.76
C ALA A 217 -2.47 5.49 5.20
N THR A 218 -1.71 5.92 4.19
CA THR A 218 -1.72 7.31 3.70
C THR A 218 -3.04 7.68 3.05
N ASN A 219 -3.67 6.75 2.31
CA ASN A 219 -4.96 7.01 1.68
C ASN A 219 -6.06 7.18 2.72
N ASN A 220 -6.83 8.24 2.59
CA ASN A 220 -7.92 8.56 3.52
C ASN A 220 -7.45 8.69 4.99
N SER A 221 -6.21 9.11 5.23
CA SER A 221 -5.62 9.20 6.56
C SER A 221 -6.34 10.21 7.45
N PHE A 222 -6.57 9.82 8.71
CA PHE A 222 -7.08 10.70 9.76
C PHE A 222 -5.97 11.36 10.60
N GLU A 223 -4.72 10.99 10.36
CA GLU A 223 -3.59 11.57 11.10
C GLU A 223 -3.50 13.07 10.88
N LYS A 224 -3.50 13.81 11.98
CA LYS A 224 -3.43 15.27 12.01
C LYS A 224 -2.40 15.75 13.02
N GLU A 225 -2.57 15.37 14.28
CA GLU A 225 -1.70 15.79 15.37
C GLU A 225 -0.61 14.75 15.65
N TRP A 226 0.59 15.20 16.01
CA TRP A 226 1.70 14.31 16.32
C TRP A 226 1.40 13.31 17.43
N SER A 227 0.64 13.71 18.44
CA SER A 227 0.23 12.85 19.55
C SER A 227 -0.75 11.75 19.16
N GLY A 228 -1.46 11.91 18.02
CA GLY A 228 -2.44 10.93 17.55
C GLY A 228 -1.84 9.79 16.71
N ARG A 229 -0.52 9.81 16.40
CA ARG A 229 0.14 8.74 15.68
C ARG A 229 0.38 7.51 16.55
N LYS A 230 0.46 6.33 15.95
CA LYS A 230 0.85 5.11 16.67
C LYS A 230 2.30 5.19 17.16
N PRO A 231 2.58 4.92 18.43
CA PRO A 231 3.94 4.70 18.92
C PRO A 231 4.45 3.31 18.48
N ALA A 232 5.77 3.10 18.53
CA ALA A 232 6.40 1.85 18.09
C ALA A 232 6.00 0.62 18.92
N ASP A 233 5.54 0.83 20.14
CA ASP A 233 5.07 -0.18 21.07
C ASP A 233 3.54 -0.31 21.14
N PHE A 234 2.81 0.27 20.17
CA PHE A 234 1.37 0.05 20.05
C PHE A 234 1.11 -1.44 19.72
N TYR A 235 0.03 -2.01 20.26
CA TYR A 235 -0.19 -3.44 20.16
C TYR A 235 -0.35 -3.98 18.73
N THR A 236 -0.77 -3.13 17.78
CA THR A 236 -0.91 -3.50 16.37
C THR A 236 -0.42 -2.40 15.44
N MET A 237 0.23 -2.77 14.34
CA MET A 237 0.66 -1.87 13.26
C MET A 237 -0.30 -1.90 12.06
N VAL A 238 -1.37 -2.68 12.14
CA VAL A 238 -2.43 -2.69 11.13
C VAL A 238 -3.02 -1.29 11.00
N GLY A 239 -2.96 -0.72 9.79
CA GLY A 239 -3.51 0.58 9.49
C GLY A 239 -4.42 0.48 8.29
N GLN A 240 -5.65 0.97 8.44
CA GLN A 240 -6.66 0.85 7.41
C GLN A 240 -7.12 2.20 6.84
N GLY A 241 -6.47 3.29 7.25
CA GLY A 241 -6.89 4.63 6.87
C GLY A 241 -8.36 4.91 7.21
N GLY A 242 -8.96 5.89 6.55
CA GLY A 242 -10.37 6.21 6.73
C GLY A 242 -11.35 5.16 6.23
N ASP A 243 -10.91 4.24 5.38
CA ASP A 243 -11.75 3.13 4.90
C ASP A 243 -12.18 2.20 6.01
N ALA A 244 -11.38 2.04 7.05
CA ALA A 244 -11.74 1.25 8.22
C ALA A 244 -12.93 1.84 8.99
N ILE A 245 -12.98 3.16 9.11
CA ILE A 245 -14.02 3.84 9.87
C ILE A 245 -15.38 3.67 9.20
N GLY A 246 -15.45 3.71 7.87
CA GLY A 246 -16.69 3.48 7.12
C GLY A 246 -17.08 2.02 6.95
N ARG A 247 -16.11 1.14 6.68
CA ARG A 247 -16.37 -0.29 6.35
C ARG A 247 -16.76 -1.14 7.55
N TRP A 248 -16.25 -0.83 8.73
CA TRP A 248 -16.48 -1.63 9.94
C TRP A 248 -17.55 -1.04 10.85
N GLY A 249 -18.26 0.02 10.40
CA GLY A 249 -19.31 0.68 11.17
C GLY A 249 -18.79 1.38 12.44
N ALA A 250 -17.47 1.52 12.58
CA ALA A 250 -16.89 2.24 13.70
C ALA A 250 -17.14 3.74 13.52
N PRO A 251 -17.68 4.45 14.53
CA PRO A 251 -17.81 5.89 14.46
C PRO A 251 -16.43 6.55 14.36
N ALA A 252 -16.36 7.73 13.75
CA ALA A 252 -15.15 8.54 13.70
C ALA A 252 -14.86 9.13 15.10
N ASN A 253 -14.42 8.29 16.03
CA ASN A 253 -14.06 8.66 17.40
C ASN A 253 -12.57 8.44 17.65
N GLU A 254 -12.09 8.78 18.84
CA GLU A 254 -10.68 8.62 19.22
C GLU A 254 -10.19 7.17 19.08
N PHE A 255 -11.04 6.19 19.34
CA PHE A 255 -10.73 4.77 19.16
C PHE A 255 -10.45 4.42 17.71
N SER A 256 -11.29 4.88 16.80
CA SER A 256 -11.10 4.66 15.34
C SER A 256 -9.86 5.37 14.82
N GLN A 257 -9.56 6.56 15.35
CA GLN A 257 -8.36 7.31 14.97
C GLN A 257 -7.07 6.59 15.34
N LEU A 258 -7.00 5.94 16.50
CA LEU A 258 -5.85 5.11 16.88
C LEU A 258 -5.59 3.96 15.89
N PHE A 259 -6.63 3.42 15.27
CA PHE A 259 -6.52 2.34 14.29
C PHE A 259 -6.37 2.82 12.85
N SER A 260 -6.63 4.10 12.57
CA SER A 260 -6.48 4.66 11.23
C SER A 260 -5.03 4.94 10.84
N GLY A 261 -4.14 5.14 11.81
CA GLY A 261 -2.71 5.28 11.55
C GLY A 261 -2.07 3.96 11.16
N GLY A 262 -1.02 4.04 10.35
CA GLY A 262 -0.28 2.87 9.87
C GLY A 262 0.84 2.42 10.82
N VAL A 263 1.88 1.87 10.26
CA VAL A 263 3.11 1.45 10.95
C VAL A 263 3.82 2.66 11.56
N ALA A 264 4.29 2.52 12.78
CA ALA A 264 5.05 3.56 13.45
C ALA A 264 6.29 3.99 12.64
N LEU A 265 6.53 5.29 12.57
CA LEU A 265 7.65 5.87 11.80
C LEU A 265 9.02 5.33 12.26
N GLU A 266 9.15 4.95 13.53
CA GLU A 266 10.34 4.34 14.10
C GLU A 266 10.68 3.00 13.43
N HIS A 267 9.68 2.15 13.14
CA HIS A 267 9.87 0.89 12.42
C HIS A 267 10.24 1.13 10.94
N ILE A 268 9.68 2.15 10.32
CA ILE A 268 10.05 2.55 8.95
C ILE A 268 11.52 2.93 8.88
N ILE A 269 11.98 3.76 9.81
CA ILE A 269 13.38 4.19 9.88
C ILE A 269 14.30 3.01 10.20
N LEU A 270 13.91 2.16 11.14
CA LEU A 270 14.68 0.97 11.50
C LEU A 270 14.83 0.01 10.31
N LEU A 271 13.75 -0.24 9.56
CA LEU A 271 13.81 -1.06 8.34
C LEU A 271 14.78 -0.46 7.31
N ALA A 272 14.68 0.84 7.05
CA ALA A 272 15.57 1.55 6.14
C ALA A 272 17.04 1.41 6.57
N ASN A 273 17.33 1.53 7.87
CA ASN A 273 18.66 1.39 8.43
C ASN A 273 19.22 -0.04 8.30
N LEU A 274 18.43 -1.07 8.69
CA LEU A 274 18.82 -2.48 8.63
C LEU A 274 19.03 -2.99 7.21
N THR A 275 18.29 -2.45 6.25
CA THR A 275 18.38 -2.84 4.85
C THR A 275 19.29 -1.94 4.03
N ARG A 276 19.72 -0.83 4.59
CA ARG A 276 20.48 0.24 3.90
C ARG A 276 19.75 0.76 2.65
N THR A 277 18.40 0.81 2.69
CA THR A 277 17.54 1.33 1.62
C THR A 277 17.04 2.73 1.94
N ASN A 278 16.85 3.55 0.93
CA ASN A 278 16.31 4.88 1.12
C ASN A 278 14.80 4.82 1.40
N PRO A 279 14.28 5.41 2.48
CA PRO A 279 12.84 5.50 2.70
C PRO A 279 12.20 6.59 1.83
N TRP A 280 11.04 6.26 1.26
CA TRP A 280 10.13 7.21 0.62
C TRP A 280 8.85 7.26 1.46
N VAL A 281 8.58 8.40 2.06
CA VAL A 281 7.47 8.60 2.99
C VAL A 281 6.46 9.60 2.48
N CYS A 282 5.20 9.37 2.85
CA CYS A 282 4.07 10.21 2.53
C CYS A 282 3.65 10.99 3.78
N VAL A 283 3.63 12.32 3.71
CA VAL A 283 3.17 13.15 4.82
C VAL A 283 1.64 13.18 4.80
N PRO A 284 0.94 12.84 5.89
CA PRO A 284 -0.53 12.83 5.91
C PRO A 284 -1.11 14.18 5.46
N HIS A 285 -2.16 14.17 4.65
CA HIS A 285 -2.70 15.37 4.03
C HIS A 285 -3.23 16.41 5.03
N ARG A 286 -3.61 15.99 6.24
CA ARG A 286 -4.09 16.85 7.32
C ARG A 286 -3.02 17.20 8.37
N ALA A 287 -1.79 16.70 8.19
CA ALA A 287 -0.73 16.87 9.18
C ALA A 287 -0.50 18.35 9.53
N THR A 288 -0.49 18.65 10.84
CA THR A 288 -0.19 20.00 11.33
C THR A 288 1.28 20.37 11.12
N PRO A 289 1.64 21.65 11.14
CA PRO A 289 3.04 22.10 11.12
C PRO A 289 3.91 21.41 12.18
N GLU A 290 3.34 21.14 13.36
CA GLU A 290 4.02 20.40 14.43
C GLU A 290 4.31 18.95 14.01
N TYR A 291 3.30 18.26 13.47
CA TYR A 291 3.46 16.89 12.96
C TYR A 291 4.57 16.80 11.93
N ILE A 292 4.51 17.65 10.89
CA ILE A 292 5.48 17.66 9.79
C ILE A 292 6.90 17.93 10.31
N THR A 293 7.04 18.92 11.20
CA THR A 293 8.34 19.26 11.78
C THR A 293 8.91 18.14 12.64
N LYS A 294 8.10 17.50 13.48
CA LYS A 294 8.53 16.39 14.33
C LYS A 294 8.85 15.14 13.52
N MET A 295 8.09 14.85 12.46
CA MET A 295 8.40 13.79 11.51
C MET A 295 9.76 14.03 10.86
N ALA A 296 10.01 15.22 10.33
CA ALA A 296 11.30 15.57 9.72
C ALA A 296 12.46 15.43 10.72
N LYS A 297 12.32 15.90 11.96
CA LYS A 297 13.33 15.74 13.02
C LYS A 297 13.62 14.28 13.33
N LEU A 298 12.58 13.44 13.46
CA LEU A 298 12.72 12.01 13.73
C LEU A 298 13.56 11.32 12.64
N PHE A 299 13.28 11.61 11.37
CA PHE A 299 14.06 11.07 10.24
C PHE A 299 15.51 11.62 10.22
N LYS A 300 15.71 12.92 10.45
CA LYS A 300 17.04 13.49 10.51
C LYS A 300 17.92 12.84 11.59
N GLU A 301 17.34 12.64 12.78
CA GLU A 301 18.03 12.14 13.96
C GLU A 301 18.33 10.63 13.90
N ARG A 302 17.40 9.82 13.34
CA ARG A 302 17.47 8.37 13.44
C ARG A 302 17.83 7.65 12.13
N LEU A 303 17.67 8.29 10.98
CA LEU A 303 18.01 7.68 9.70
C LEU A 303 19.54 7.62 9.56
N ALA A 304 20.08 6.45 9.29
CA ALA A 304 21.52 6.21 9.19
C ALA A 304 22.20 7.14 8.20
N PRO A 305 23.44 7.57 8.49
CA PRO A 305 24.23 8.40 7.56
C PRO A 305 24.35 7.77 6.17
N GLY A 306 24.32 8.62 5.14
CA GLY A 306 24.40 8.21 3.74
C GLY A 306 23.07 7.80 3.12
N LEU A 307 22.01 7.55 3.92
CA LEU A 307 20.67 7.35 3.39
C LEU A 307 19.96 8.68 3.13
N LYS A 308 19.18 8.71 2.06
CA LYS A 308 18.28 9.83 1.70
C LYS A 308 16.86 9.49 2.11
N VAL A 309 16.08 10.51 2.48
CA VAL A 309 14.64 10.42 2.63
C VAL A 309 13.94 11.10 1.46
N TYR A 310 13.05 10.38 0.79
CA TYR A 310 12.13 10.94 -0.21
C TYR A 310 10.84 11.33 0.50
N VAL A 311 10.40 12.56 0.28
CA VAL A 311 9.24 13.14 0.97
C VAL A 311 8.21 13.56 -0.05
N GLU A 312 7.02 13.03 0.09
CA GLU A 312 5.85 13.30 -0.75
C GLU A 312 4.71 13.83 0.13
N TYR A 313 3.94 14.79 -0.38
CA TYR A 313 2.72 15.25 0.27
C TYR A 313 1.59 14.27 -0.05
N SER A 314 1.14 13.52 0.96
CA SER A 314 0.08 12.51 0.84
C SER A 314 0.35 11.48 -0.28
N ASN A 315 -0.70 10.95 -0.88
CA ASN A 315 -0.68 10.06 -2.05
C ASN A 315 -1.79 10.43 -3.00
N GLU A 316 -1.51 10.43 -4.31
CA GLU A 316 -2.51 10.63 -5.37
C GLU A 316 -3.54 11.73 -5.05
N VAL A 317 -3.10 12.89 -4.60
CA VAL A 317 -3.97 14.00 -4.21
C VAL A 317 -4.86 14.51 -5.37
N TRP A 318 -4.53 14.11 -6.58
CA TRP A 318 -5.29 14.32 -7.80
C TRP A 318 -6.42 13.28 -8.02
N ASN A 319 -6.46 12.19 -7.26
CA ASN A 319 -7.41 11.08 -7.43
C ASN A 319 -8.70 11.35 -6.64
N TRP A 320 -9.77 11.67 -7.35
CA TRP A 320 -11.08 12.01 -6.80
C TRP A 320 -11.76 10.89 -6.00
N SER A 321 -11.23 9.67 -6.05
CA SER A 321 -11.71 8.55 -5.24
C SER A 321 -11.21 8.59 -3.80
N PHE A 322 -10.25 9.47 -3.48
CA PHE A 322 -9.65 9.57 -2.14
C PHE A 322 -10.06 10.85 -1.41
N GLN A 323 -10.19 10.76 -0.09
CA GLN A 323 -10.55 11.89 0.77
C GLN A 323 -9.52 13.03 0.71
N GLN A 324 -8.23 12.71 0.53
CA GLN A 324 -7.18 13.73 0.40
C GLN A 324 -7.39 14.64 -0.82
N ALA A 325 -7.98 14.16 -1.89
CA ALA A 325 -8.33 15.02 -3.03
C ALA A 325 -9.46 15.99 -2.69
N GLY A 326 -10.51 15.50 -2.03
CA GLY A 326 -11.59 16.34 -1.54
C GLY A 326 -11.10 17.38 -0.52
N TRP A 327 -10.24 16.97 0.41
CA TRP A 327 -9.63 17.89 1.38
C TRP A 327 -8.78 18.96 0.69
N MET A 328 -7.96 18.59 -0.28
CA MET A 328 -7.13 19.53 -1.03
C MET A 328 -7.98 20.63 -1.71
N ILE A 329 -9.10 20.25 -2.32
CA ILE A 329 -9.99 21.20 -3.01
C ILE A 329 -10.69 22.13 -2.02
N GLN A 330 -11.17 21.60 -0.88
CA GLN A 330 -11.97 22.36 0.08
C GLN A 330 -11.14 23.03 1.18
N SER A 331 -9.85 22.72 1.26
CA SER A 331 -8.96 23.19 2.31
C SER A 331 -8.74 24.72 2.27
N LYS A 332 -8.99 25.39 3.40
CA LYS A 332 -8.60 26.80 3.61
C LYS A 332 -7.09 26.96 3.47
N LEU A 333 -6.32 26.02 4.01
CA LEU A 333 -4.86 26.07 3.91
C LEU A 333 -4.42 26.16 2.45
N ALA A 334 -4.98 25.32 1.56
CA ALA A 334 -4.66 25.38 0.14
C ALA A 334 -5.07 26.71 -0.50
N ALA A 335 -6.23 27.24 -0.13
CA ALA A 335 -6.71 28.54 -0.61
C ALA A 335 -5.82 29.69 -0.14
N ASP A 336 -5.46 29.72 1.13
CA ASP A 336 -4.61 30.77 1.72
C ASP A 336 -3.18 30.73 1.12
N LEU A 337 -2.62 29.52 0.90
CA LEU A 337 -1.33 29.37 0.27
C LEU A 337 -1.29 29.89 -1.17
N LEU A 338 -2.36 29.62 -1.94
CA LEU A 338 -2.48 30.15 -3.30
C LEU A 338 -2.66 31.68 -3.29
N ALA A 339 -3.48 32.22 -2.40
CA ALA A 339 -3.69 33.67 -2.28
C ALA A 339 -2.39 34.38 -1.89
N ALA A 340 -1.64 33.87 -0.93
CA ALA A 340 -0.37 34.42 -0.47
C ALA A 340 0.71 34.41 -1.57
N GLN A 341 0.64 33.47 -2.51
CA GLN A 341 1.59 33.32 -3.63
C GLN A 341 1.09 33.95 -4.94
N GLY A 342 -0.01 34.71 -4.90
CA GLY A 342 -0.60 35.33 -6.11
C GLY A 342 -1.47 34.36 -6.92
N GLY A 343 -1.87 33.22 -6.34
CA GLY A 343 -2.90 32.35 -6.90
C GLY A 343 -4.31 32.89 -6.73
N GLN A 344 -5.26 32.41 -7.51
CA GLN A 344 -6.66 32.78 -7.32
C GLN A 344 -7.22 32.10 -6.06
N PRO A 345 -7.85 32.84 -5.14
CA PRO A 345 -8.51 32.24 -3.99
C PRO A 345 -9.68 31.37 -4.45
N TRP A 346 -9.98 30.34 -3.70
CA TRP A 346 -11.13 29.50 -3.90
C TRP A 346 -12.43 30.29 -3.66
N LYS A 347 -13.42 30.20 -4.58
CA LYS A 347 -14.63 31.04 -4.54
C LYS A 347 -15.59 30.72 -3.42
N ASP A 348 -15.59 29.49 -2.92
CA ASP A 348 -16.70 29.01 -2.08
C ASP A 348 -16.37 28.98 -0.59
N GLY A 349 -15.34 29.71 -0.18
CA GLY A 349 -14.96 29.72 1.23
C GLY A 349 -14.56 28.32 1.67
N VAL A 350 -14.29 28.21 2.89
CA VAL A 350 -13.60 27.10 3.47
C VAL A 350 -14.55 26.20 4.19
N VAL A 351 -14.42 24.93 3.99
CA VAL A 351 -14.82 23.92 4.94
C VAL A 351 -13.61 23.62 5.84
N PRO A 352 -13.57 24.06 7.09
CA PRO A 352 -12.44 23.83 8.00
C PRO A 352 -12.21 22.35 8.28
N GLU A 353 -13.28 21.55 8.20
CA GLU A 353 -13.24 20.10 8.35
C GLU A 353 -14.00 19.48 7.18
N PHE A 354 -13.27 18.76 6.34
CA PHE A 354 -13.87 17.94 5.32
C PHE A 354 -14.31 16.61 5.94
N VAL A 355 -15.61 16.36 5.92
CA VAL A 355 -16.17 15.05 6.23
C VAL A 355 -16.51 14.38 4.92
N PHE A 356 -15.77 13.32 4.58
CA PHE A 356 -16.09 12.50 3.42
C PHE A 356 -17.34 11.67 3.72
N ASP A 357 -18.42 12.01 3.05
CA ASP A 357 -19.71 11.33 3.17
C ASP A 357 -19.95 10.26 2.10
N GLY A 358 -18.92 9.92 1.31
CA GLY A 358 -19.03 9.05 0.14
C GLY A 358 -19.66 9.73 -1.07
N GLY A 359 -19.98 11.03 -0.95
CA GLY A 359 -20.59 11.83 -2.00
C GLY A 359 -19.60 12.34 -3.04
N THR A 360 -20.13 13.02 -4.03
CA THR A 360 -19.36 13.68 -5.09
C THR A 360 -18.60 14.87 -4.53
N VAL A 361 -17.28 14.86 -4.66
CA VAL A 361 -16.45 16.06 -4.48
C VAL A 361 -17.00 17.14 -5.42
N ALA A 362 -17.26 18.35 -4.91
CA ALA A 362 -17.77 19.46 -5.70
C ALA A 362 -16.83 19.70 -6.90
N LYS A 363 -17.34 19.45 -8.11
CA LYS A 363 -16.55 19.54 -9.35
C LYS A 363 -16.06 20.96 -9.66
N ASP A 364 -16.71 21.96 -9.09
CA ASP A 364 -16.43 23.38 -9.36
C ASP A 364 -15.07 23.84 -8.79
N GLY A 365 -14.46 23.04 -7.90
CA GLY A 365 -13.15 23.27 -7.35
C GLY A 365 -11.98 22.74 -8.16
N GLY A 366 -12.25 22.00 -9.20
CA GLY A 366 -11.21 21.30 -9.96
C GLY A 366 -10.27 22.17 -10.78
N GLN A 367 -10.65 23.43 -11.10
CA GLN A 367 -9.88 24.24 -12.03
C GLN A 367 -8.44 24.56 -11.57
N ASN A 368 -8.23 24.75 -10.28
CA ASN A 368 -6.93 25.09 -9.70
C ASN A 368 -6.29 23.92 -8.91
N HIS A 369 -6.75 22.67 -9.11
CA HIS A 369 -6.20 21.55 -8.34
C HIS A 369 -4.69 21.31 -8.57
N PRO A 370 -4.10 21.52 -9.76
CA PRO A 370 -2.65 21.35 -9.94
C PRO A 370 -1.84 22.33 -9.09
N GLU A 371 -2.26 23.58 -9.04
CA GLU A 371 -1.62 24.62 -8.23
C GLU A 371 -1.83 24.38 -6.74
N ARG A 372 -2.99 23.86 -6.33
CA ARG A 372 -3.25 23.46 -4.93
C ARG A 372 -2.37 22.31 -4.48
N ILE A 373 -2.19 21.28 -5.31
CA ILE A 373 -1.26 20.18 -5.06
C ILE A 373 0.16 20.72 -4.89
N ALA A 374 0.58 21.59 -5.81
CA ALA A 374 1.90 22.21 -5.77
C ALA A 374 2.11 23.07 -4.49
N ALA A 375 1.11 23.85 -4.10
CA ALA A 375 1.15 24.70 -2.92
C ALA A 375 1.25 23.90 -1.61
N LEU A 376 0.45 22.83 -1.46
CA LEU A 376 0.48 21.96 -0.30
C LEU A 376 1.77 21.14 -0.23
N SER A 377 2.27 20.67 -1.37
CA SER A 377 3.59 20.03 -1.45
C SER A 377 4.69 20.99 -1.00
N ARG A 378 4.69 22.22 -1.52
CA ARG A 378 5.67 23.25 -1.18
C ARG A 378 5.61 23.65 0.31
N HIS A 379 4.40 23.77 0.87
CA HIS A 379 4.18 23.99 2.30
C HIS A 379 4.84 22.87 3.13
N THR A 380 4.56 21.63 2.78
CA THR A 380 5.15 20.46 3.44
C THR A 380 6.68 20.47 3.35
N PHE A 381 7.24 20.73 2.17
CA PHE A 381 8.68 20.77 1.96
C PHE A 381 9.38 21.84 2.80
N GLY A 382 8.74 22.99 3.02
CA GLY A 382 9.29 24.06 3.84
C GLY A 382 9.66 23.64 5.25
N PHE A 383 8.82 22.80 5.90
CA PHE A 383 9.13 22.26 7.22
C PHE A 383 10.29 21.28 7.21
N TRP A 384 10.39 20.44 6.19
CA TRP A 384 11.51 19.52 6.03
C TRP A 384 12.83 20.26 5.74
N GLU A 385 12.79 21.28 4.91
CA GLU A 385 13.96 22.13 4.61
C GLU A 385 14.50 22.86 5.84
N ASN A 386 13.60 23.36 6.70
CA ASN A 386 13.97 23.98 7.96
C ASN A 386 14.66 23.03 8.95
N VAL A 387 14.42 21.72 8.80
CA VAL A 387 15.06 20.68 9.61
C VAL A 387 16.33 20.15 8.93
N PHE A 388 16.28 19.82 7.65
CA PHE A 388 17.42 19.29 6.87
C PHE A 388 18.27 20.42 6.30
N THR A 389 19.07 21.05 7.15
CA THR A 389 19.93 22.21 6.80
C THR A 389 21.39 21.79 6.63
N GLY A 390 22.20 22.65 6.03
CA GLY A 390 23.64 22.41 5.85
C GLY A 390 23.92 21.15 5.03
N SER A 391 24.81 20.30 5.49
CA SER A 391 25.17 19.03 4.83
C SER A 391 24.00 18.02 4.77
N ASP A 392 23.07 18.09 5.72
CA ASP A 392 21.91 17.20 5.72
C ASP A 392 20.94 17.49 4.57
N ARG A 393 20.96 18.69 3.99
CA ARG A 393 20.08 19.03 2.85
C ARG A 393 20.23 18.05 1.68
N ALA A 394 21.41 17.50 1.46
CA ALA A 394 21.68 16.51 0.42
C ALA A 394 20.99 15.16 0.66
N ARG A 395 20.52 14.92 1.89
CA ARG A 395 19.77 13.71 2.28
C ARG A 395 18.27 13.83 2.04
N LEU A 396 17.74 15.03 1.82
CA LEU A 396 16.33 15.29 1.57
C LEU A 396 16.05 15.33 0.07
N VAL A 397 15.06 14.55 -0.39
CA VAL A 397 14.53 14.59 -1.75
C VAL A 397 13.04 14.94 -1.68
N ARG A 398 12.69 16.13 -2.17
CA ARG A 398 11.33 16.67 -2.20
C ARG A 398 10.65 16.23 -3.50
N VAL A 399 9.62 15.39 -3.41
CA VAL A 399 8.95 14.77 -4.56
C VAL A 399 7.54 15.28 -4.71
N VAL A 400 7.19 15.77 -5.88
CA VAL A 400 5.83 16.14 -6.25
C VAL A 400 5.19 14.99 -7.00
N GLY A 401 4.16 14.37 -6.40
CA GLY A 401 3.35 13.33 -7.03
C GLY A 401 2.34 13.91 -8.02
N VAL A 402 2.25 13.33 -9.22
CA VAL A 402 1.37 13.79 -10.31
C VAL A 402 0.67 12.63 -11.00
N GLN A 403 -0.42 12.95 -11.73
CA GLN A 403 -1.14 11.96 -12.52
C GLN A 403 -0.43 11.65 -13.83
N HIS A 404 -0.42 10.38 -14.25
CA HIS A 404 0.25 9.96 -15.48
C HIS A 404 -0.49 10.36 -16.76
N GLY A 405 -1.82 10.19 -16.78
CA GLY A 405 -2.63 10.37 -17.99
C GLY A 405 -3.08 11.81 -18.28
N TRP A 406 -2.79 12.79 -17.43
CA TRP A 406 -3.27 14.17 -17.58
C TRP A 406 -2.13 15.19 -17.62
N VAL A 407 -1.46 15.25 -18.77
CA VAL A 407 -0.20 15.99 -18.99
C VAL A 407 -0.30 17.48 -18.69
N ASP A 408 -1.43 18.15 -19.02
CA ASP A 408 -1.63 19.58 -18.72
C ASP A 408 -1.53 19.88 -17.21
N THR A 409 -2.14 19.04 -16.38
CA THR A 409 -2.08 19.21 -14.92
C THR A 409 -0.67 19.02 -14.38
N VAL A 410 0.10 18.11 -14.98
CA VAL A 410 1.50 17.87 -14.63
C VAL A 410 2.35 19.11 -14.93
N GLU A 411 2.18 19.70 -16.09
CA GLU A 411 2.93 20.91 -16.48
C GLU A 411 2.62 22.08 -15.56
N ARG A 412 1.34 22.31 -15.26
CA ARG A 412 0.89 23.37 -14.35
C ARG A 412 1.47 23.17 -12.94
N THR A 413 1.39 21.96 -12.41
CA THR A 413 1.96 21.62 -11.09
C THR A 413 3.48 21.87 -11.06
N ALA A 414 4.23 21.37 -12.04
CA ALA A 414 5.67 21.54 -12.13
C ALA A 414 6.06 23.02 -12.24
N ARG A 415 5.42 23.77 -13.11
CA ARG A 415 5.68 25.20 -13.31
C ARG A 415 5.42 26.00 -12.03
N TRP A 416 4.28 25.72 -11.37
CA TRP A 416 3.92 26.43 -10.13
C TRP A 416 4.93 26.14 -9.01
N VAL A 417 5.23 24.87 -8.73
CA VAL A 417 6.15 24.51 -7.63
C VAL A 417 7.53 25.11 -7.84
N MET A 418 8.05 25.11 -9.07
CA MET A 418 9.37 25.66 -9.37
C MET A 418 9.42 27.18 -9.22
N LYS A 419 8.35 27.89 -9.57
CA LYS A 419 8.22 29.33 -9.36
C LYS A 419 8.21 29.71 -7.87
N HIS A 420 7.76 28.82 -6.97
CA HIS A 420 7.47 29.15 -5.56
C HIS A 420 8.39 28.39 -4.56
N GLY A 421 9.64 28.18 -4.90
CA GLY A 421 10.67 27.61 -4.01
C GLY A 421 11.12 26.20 -4.37
N GLY A 422 10.55 25.62 -5.43
CA GLY A 422 11.04 24.40 -6.07
C GLY A 422 10.74 23.10 -5.34
N ALA A 423 11.05 22.04 -6.05
CA ALA A 423 11.13 20.67 -5.60
C ALA A 423 12.40 20.02 -6.16
N ASP A 424 12.70 18.78 -5.78
CA ASP A 424 13.85 18.05 -6.31
C ASP A 424 13.45 17.10 -7.43
N ALA A 425 12.19 16.60 -7.40
CA ALA A 425 11.71 15.63 -8.36
C ALA A 425 10.20 15.76 -8.66
N LEU A 426 9.86 15.31 -9.86
CA LEU A 426 8.50 15.11 -10.33
C LEU A 426 8.28 13.60 -10.55
N ALA A 427 7.20 13.06 -10.04
CA ALA A 427 6.94 11.63 -10.12
C ALA A 427 5.46 11.32 -10.47
N PRO A 428 5.15 10.63 -11.58
CA PRO A 428 3.83 10.09 -11.88
C PRO A 428 3.59 8.71 -11.26
N ALA A 429 2.29 8.28 -11.24
CA ALA A 429 1.87 6.89 -11.12
C ALA A 429 1.89 6.22 -12.50
N ALA A 430 3.00 5.59 -12.86
CA ALA A 430 3.26 5.12 -14.23
C ALA A 430 2.73 3.70 -14.48
N TYR A 431 1.42 3.54 -14.46
CA TYR A 431 0.77 2.27 -14.77
C TYR A 431 0.54 2.05 -16.27
N ILE A 432 0.59 0.79 -16.68
CA ILE A 432 0.09 0.30 -17.96
C ILE A 432 -1.26 -0.35 -17.70
N GLY A 433 -2.32 0.16 -18.28
CA GLY A 433 -3.67 -0.35 -18.06
C GLY A 433 -4.56 -0.22 -19.29
N PRO A 434 -5.68 -0.96 -19.30
CA PRO A 434 -6.63 -0.94 -20.39
C PRO A 434 -7.30 0.44 -20.50
N ASN A 435 -7.44 0.93 -21.73
CA ASN A 435 -8.31 2.06 -22.06
C ASN A 435 -9.75 1.58 -22.34
N ASP A 436 -10.67 2.51 -22.59
CA ASP A 436 -12.09 2.19 -22.81
C ASP A 436 -12.31 1.24 -24.00
N ALA A 437 -11.50 1.33 -25.06
CA ALA A 437 -11.62 0.43 -26.21
C ALA A 437 -11.18 -1.01 -25.86
N ILE A 438 -10.15 -1.17 -25.04
CA ILE A 438 -9.70 -2.46 -24.53
C ILE A 438 -10.76 -3.05 -23.61
N TYR A 439 -11.29 -2.27 -22.68
CA TYR A 439 -12.38 -2.71 -21.81
C TYR A 439 -13.61 -3.18 -22.59
N ALA A 440 -14.01 -2.44 -23.64
CA ALA A 440 -15.13 -2.86 -24.49
C ALA A 440 -14.87 -4.20 -25.19
N ARG A 441 -13.62 -4.48 -25.61
CA ARG A 441 -13.23 -5.80 -26.16
C ARG A 441 -13.31 -6.89 -25.10
N TRP A 442 -12.84 -6.65 -23.87
CA TRP A 442 -12.90 -7.62 -22.79
C TRP A 442 -14.32 -7.94 -22.36
N GLU A 443 -15.18 -6.91 -22.28
CA GLU A 443 -16.59 -7.08 -21.98
C GLU A 443 -17.31 -7.90 -23.06
N ALA A 444 -17.02 -7.62 -24.35
CA ALA A 444 -17.57 -8.37 -25.47
C ALA A 444 -17.09 -9.82 -25.54
N ALA A 445 -15.84 -10.08 -25.21
CA ALA A 445 -15.26 -11.44 -25.15
C ALA A 445 -15.80 -12.25 -23.96
N GLY A 446 -16.09 -11.59 -22.84
CA GLY A 446 -16.58 -12.25 -21.62
C GLY A 446 -15.70 -13.41 -21.19
N ALA A 447 -16.29 -14.58 -20.95
CA ALA A 447 -15.55 -15.78 -20.52
C ALA A 447 -14.61 -16.38 -21.61
N SER A 448 -14.72 -15.94 -22.86
CA SER A 448 -13.83 -16.42 -23.94
C SER A 448 -12.53 -15.60 -24.07
N LEU A 449 -12.36 -14.54 -23.29
CA LEU A 449 -11.10 -13.78 -23.23
C LEU A 449 -9.97 -14.71 -22.79
N THR A 450 -8.79 -14.58 -23.40
CA THR A 450 -7.61 -15.39 -23.07
C THR A 450 -6.49 -14.51 -22.48
N ALA A 451 -5.57 -15.12 -21.74
CA ALA A 451 -4.39 -14.42 -21.23
C ALA A 451 -3.51 -13.85 -22.36
N ASP A 452 -3.37 -14.55 -23.48
CA ASP A 452 -2.63 -14.07 -24.66
C ASP A 452 -3.23 -12.76 -25.19
N GLN A 453 -4.57 -12.68 -25.27
CA GLN A 453 -5.27 -11.46 -25.70
C GLN A 453 -5.03 -10.32 -24.70
N VAL A 454 -5.10 -10.60 -23.40
CA VAL A 454 -4.81 -9.60 -22.36
C VAL A 454 -3.37 -9.06 -22.50
N ILE A 455 -2.38 -9.93 -22.71
CA ILE A 455 -0.99 -9.50 -22.91
C ILE A 455 -0.83 -8.66 -24.18
N ALA A 456 -1.47 -9.06 -25.28
CA ALA A 456 -1.47 -8.26 -26.52
C ALA A 456 -2.08 -6.88 -26.31
N ASP A 457 -3.21 -6.81 -25.58
CA ASP A 457 -3.88 -5.55 -25.22
C ASP A 457 -3.02 -4.67 -24.30
N MET A 458 -2.23 -5.27 -23.40
CA MET A 458 -1.28 -4.52 -22.56
C MET A 458 -0.17 -3.89 -23.39
N HIS A 459 0.34 -4.58 -24.40
CA HIS A 459 1.28 -3.98 -25.35
C HIS A 459 0.65 -2.86 -26.16
N GLU A 460 -0.62 -3.00 -26.58
CA GLU A 460 -1.37 -1.94 -27.25
C GLU A 460 -1.53 -0.71 -26.37
N ALA A 461 -1.96 -0.90 -25.11
CA ALA A 461 -2.13 0.18 -24.13
C ALA A 461 -0.80 0.92 -23.86
N PHE A 462 0.30 0.18 -23.74
CA PHE A 462 1.61 0.76 -23.61
C PHE A 462 1.97 1.68 -24.78
N GLU A 463 1.83 1.21 -26.02
CA GLU A 463 2.21 1.99 -27.21
C GLU A 463 1.30 3.21 -27.44
N LYS A 464 -0.02 3.05 -27.27
CA LYS A 464 -0.97 4.10 -27.58
C LYS A 464 -1.03 5.22 -26.55
N ASP A 465 -0.90 4.83 -25.26
CA ASP A 465 -1.17 5.71 -24.14
C ASP A 465 0.05 5.93 -23.24
N SER A 466 0.51 4.89 -22.54
CA SER A 466 1.53 5.02 -21.50
C SER A 466 2.85 5.59 -22.01
N ALA A 467 3.31 5.16 -23.19
CA ALA A 467 4.56 5.64 -23.77
C ALA A 467 4.50 7.14 -24.13
N LYS A 468 3.36 7.58 -24.65
CA LYS A 468 3.13 9.00 -24.96
C LYS A 468 3.19 9.87 -23.70
N TRP A 469 2.48 9.47 -22.66
CA TRP A 469 2.43 10.22 -21.40
C TRP A 469 3.79 10.22 -20.70
N THR A 470 4.48 9.08 -20.65
CA THR A 470 5.82 8.97 -20.07
C THR A 470 6.81 9.92 -20.74
N ARG A 471 6.86 9.98 -22.08
CA ARG A 471 7.74 10.92 -22.80
C ARG A 471 7.38 12.37 -22.53
N ALA A 472 6.10 12.70 -22.50
CA ALA A 472 5.63 14.06 -22.22
C ALA A 472 6.05 14.50 -20.81
N ILE A 473 5.82 13.68 -19.78
CA ILE A 473 6.16 14.00 -18.39
C ILE A 473 7.67 14.07 -18.18
N GLY A 474 8.44 13.16 -18.78
CA GLY A 474 9.90 13.23 -18.75
C GLY A 474 10.44 14.54 -19.35
N ASN A 475 9.82 15.02 -20.43
CA ASN A 475 10.14 16.33 -21.01
C ASN A 475 9.77 17.49 -20.07
N ILE A 476 8.58 17.47 -19.46
CA ILE A 476 8.16 18.48 -18.49
C ILE A 476 9.13 18.53 -17.31
N ALA A 477 9.52 17.40 -16.75
CA ALA A 477 10.50 17.33 -15.66
C ALA A 477 11.82 18.01 -16.08
N ARG A 478 12.37 17.65 -17.24
CA ARG A 478 13.62 18.19 -17.76
C ARG A 478 13.53 19.71 -18.01
N GLN A 479 12.45 20.18 -18.63
CA GLN A 479 12.25 21.61 -18.92
C GLN A 479 12.13 22.46 -17.67
N ASN A 480 11.66 21.88 -16.55
CA ASN A 480 11.56 22.55 -15.26
C ASN A 480 12.76 22.28 -14.32
N GLY A 481 13.82 21.60 -14.78
CA GLY A 481 14.98 21.30 -13.96
C GLY A 481 14.71 20.31 -12.82
N LEU A 482 13.66 19.49 -12.97
CA LEU A 482 13.25 18.46 -12.02
C LEU A 482 13.81 17.10 -12.43
N ARG A 483 14.22 16.30 -11.45
CA ARG A 483 14.49 14.87 -11.65
C ARG A 483 13.19 14.16 -12.02
N TYR A 484 13.25 13.20 -12.93
CA TYR A 484 12.11 12.36 -13.25
C TYR A 484 12.19 11.06 -12.45
N LEU A 485 11.21 10.84 -11.59
CA LEU A 485 11.03 9.62 -10.80
C LEU A 485 9.65 9.04 -11.12
N VAL A 486 9.39 7.83 -10.61
CA VAL A 486 8.05 7.20 -10.62
C VAL A 486 7.73 6.78 -9.20
N TYR A 487 6.63 7.26 -8.61
CA TYR A 487 6.29 6.91 -7.22
C TYR A 487 5.60 5.56 -7.11
N GLU A 488 4.85 5.14 -8.14
CA GLU A 488 4.32 3.78 -8.27
C GLU A 488 4.04 3.46 -9.73
N GLY A 489 4.12 2.18 -10.09
CA GLY A 489 3.86 1.74 -11.45
C GLY A 489 4.00 0.24 -11.63
N GLY A 490 3.54 -0.20 -12.79
CA GLY A 490 3.47 -1.60 -13.17
C GLY A 490 2.25 -1.84 -14.04
N GLN A 491 1.70 -3.05 -14.01
CA GLN A 491 0.45 -3.37 -14.68
C GLN A 491 -0.77 -2.89 -13.88
N HIS A 492 -1.82 -2.44 -14.56
CA HIS A 492 -3.10 -2.03 -13.99
C HIS A 492 -4.24 -2.88 -14.57
N ILE A 493 -4.11 -4.21 -14.44
CA ILE A 493 -5.08 -5.16 -14.98
C ILE A 493 -6.13 -5.47 -13.91
N GLN A 494 -7.35 -4.98 -14.11
CA GLN A 494 -8.49 -5.23 -13.24
C GLN A 494 -9.79 -5.13 -14.05
N PRO A 495 -10.90 -5.71 -13.60
CA PRO A 495 -12.20 -5.49 -14.24
C PRO A 495 -12.62 -4.03 -14.18
N LYS A 496 -13.31 -3.55 -15.22
CA LYS A 496 -13.82 -2.17 -15.29
C LYS A 496 -14.69 -1.85 -14.07
N GLY A 497 -14.32 -0.81 -13.33
CA GLY A 497 -15.02 -0.40 -12.11
C GLY A 497 -14.93 -1.41 -10.97
N GLN A 498 -13.97 -2.33 -11.00
CA GLN A 498 -13.72 -3.34 -9.96
C GLN A 498 -14.94 -4.25 -9.66
N LYS A 499 -15.77 -4.48 -10.67
CA LYS A 499 -16.98 -5.32 -10.58
C LYS A 499 -16.65 -6.79 -10.87
N GLU A 500 -17.54 -7.68 -10.48
CA GLU A 500 -17.49 -9.06 -10.96
C GLU A 500 -17.62 -9.09 -12.48
N ALA A 501 -16.75 -9.84 -13.16
CA ALA A 501 -16.69 -9.88 -14.61
C ALA A 501 -16.38 -11.30 -15.10
N ALA A 502 -17.07 -11.74 -16.15
CA ALA A 502 -16.86 -13.08 -16.72
C ALA A 502 -15.44 -13.29 -17.26
N TYR A 503 -14.74 -12.20 -17.59
CA TYR A 503 -13.36 -12.22 -18.08
C TYR A 503 -12.29 -12.16 -16.98
N LEU A 504 -12.66 -12.07 -15.68
CA LEU A 504 -11.71 -12.04 -14.57
C LEU A 504 -10.69 -13.22 -14.60
N PRO A 505 -11.07 -14.48 -14.91
CA PRO A 505 -10.10 -15.57 -14.98
C PRO A 505 -8.95 -15.33 -15.98
N ALA A 506 -9.21 -14.68 -17.11
CA ALA A 506 -8.17 -14.32 -18.08
C ALA A 506 -7.21 -13.25 -17.51
N LEU A 507 -7.73 -12.27 -16.76
CA LEU A 507 -6.92 -11.25 -16.11
C LEU A 507 -6.01 -11.84 -15.04
N VAL A 508 -6.50 -12.81 -14.28
CA VAL A 508 -5.72 -13.56 -13.28
C VAL A 508 -4.64 -14.40 -13.97
N ALA A 509 -4.99 -15.13 -15.03
CA ALA A 509 -4.03 -15.94 -15.77
C ALA A 509 -2.92 -15.10 -16.43
N ALA A 510 -3.23 -13.87 -16.85
CA ALA A 510 -2.25 -12.93 -17.40
C ALA A 510 -1.16 -12.53 -16.39
N GLN A 511 -1.40 -12.63 -15.08
CA GLN A 511 -0.42 -12.25 -14.05
C GLN A 511 0.82 -13.17 -14.06
N THR A 512 0.62 -14.43 -14.38
CA THR A 512 1.69 -15.46 -14.46
C THR A 512 2.06 -15.82 -15.90
N HIS A 513 1.46 -15.13 -16.88
CA HIS A 513 1.74 -15.37 -18.30
C HIS A 513 3.17 -14.91 -18.65
N PRO A 514 3.98 -15.72 -19.39
CA PRO A 514 5.37 -15.36 -19.74
C PRO A 514 5.50 -13.98 -20.42
N GLY A 515 4.54 -13.59 -21.25
CA GLY A 515 4.53 -12.28 -21.92
C GLY A 515 4.47 -11.08 -20.97
N MET A 516 4.05 -11.26 -19.71
CA MET A 516 4.09 -10.19 -18.71
C MET A 516 5.53 -9.73 -18.42
N TYR A 517 6.51 -10.61 -18.52
CA TYR A 517 7.92 -10.26 -18.43
C TYR A 517 8.31 -9.19 -19.48
N ASP A 518 7.91 -9.38 -20.74
CA ASP A 518 8.22 -8.42 -21.81
C ASP A 518 7.48 -7.09 -21.66
N VAL A 519 6.23 -7.12 -21.16
CA VAL A 519 5.48 -5.89 -20.83
C VAL A 519 6.27 -5.03 -19.84
N TYR A 520 6.81 -5.63 -18.80
CA TYR A 520 7.59 -4.93 -17.77
C TYR A 520 8.93 -4.42 -18.30
N LEU A 521 9.69 -5.25 -19.03
CA LEU A 521 10.98 -4.81 -19.60
C LEU A 521 10.82 -3.64 -20.56
N ARG A 522 9.79 -3.66 -21.42
CA ARG A 522 9.51 -2.54 -22.33
C ARG A 522 9.17 -1.26 -21.57
N ASN A 523 8.41 -1.37 -20.49
CA ASN A 523 8.10 -0.22 -19.64
C ASN A 523 9.36 0.36 -19.00
N PHE A 524 10.21 -0.47 -18.42
CA PHE A 524 11.46 -0.02 -17.80
C PHE A 524 12.43 0.59 -18.82
N ALA A 525 12.53 0.02 -20.01
CA ALA A 525 13.37 0.56 -21.08
C ALA A 525 12.93 1.98 -21.47
N LEU A 526 11.62 2.21 -21.63
CA LEU A 526 11.10 3.54 -21.90
C LEU A 526 11.40 4.53 -20.77
N HIS A 527 11.17 4.14 -19.52
CA HIS A 527 11.47 5.00 -18.39
C HIS A 527 12.96 5.34 -18.30
N ARG A 528 13.85 4.40 -18.60
CA ARG A 528 15.28 4.65 -18.75
C ARG A 528 15.59 5.63 -19.90
N GLU A 529 14.96 5.45 -21.06
CA GLU A 529 15.12 6.33 -22.24
C GLU A 529 14.80 7.80 -21.89
N VAL A 530 13.75 8.04 -21.12
CA VAL A 530 13.35 9.40 -20.73
C VAL A 530 14.11 9.94 -19.52
N GLY A 531 15.05 9.17 -18.96
CA GLY A 531 15.92 9.61 -17.87
C GLY A 531 15.34 9.40 -16.46
N CYS A 532 14.53 8.38 -16.26
CA CYS A 532 14.04 8.01 -14.93
C CYS A 532 15.20 7.60 -14.02
N GLU A 533 15.33 8.26 -12.86
CA GLU A 533 16.40 7.99 -11.90
C GLU A 533 16.02 6.97 -10.82
N LEU A 534 14.72 6.76 -10.60
CA LEU A 534 14.20 5.76 -9.66
C LEU A 534 12.75 5.43 -10.03
N PHE A 535 12.46 4.16 -10.26
CA PHE A 535 11.12 3.66 -10.52
C PHE A 535 10.65 2.80 -9.34
N MET A 536 9.59 3.24 -8.63
CA MET A 536 9.00 2.50 -7.53
C MET A 536 7.92 1.54 -8.07
N ALA A 537 8.20 0.24 -8.06
CA ALA A 537 7.24 -0.77 -8.51
C ALA A 537 6.11 -0.94 -7.46
N PHE A 538 4.87 -1.12 -7.91
CA PHE A 538 3.71 -1.34 -7.06
C PHE A 538 3.08 -2.72 -7.35
N ALA A 539 2.98 -3.66 -6.40
CA ALA A 539 3.45 -3.61 -5.03
C ALA A 539 4.28 -4.87 -4.70
N SER A 540 4.77 -4.99 -3.46
CA SER A 540 5.64 -6.10 -3.06
C SER A 540 4.95 -7.45 -3.20
N VAL A 541 3.92 -7.72 -2.42
CA VAL A 541 3.18 -8.99 -2.41
C VAL A 541 1.67 -8.76 -2.38
N SER A 542 0.93 -9.57 -3.11
CA SER A 542 -0.54 -9.70 -2.99
C SER A 542 -1.03 -10.96 -3.66
N VAL A 543 -2.20 -11.46 -3.25
CA VAL A 543 -2.88 -12.55 -3.96
C VAL A 543 -3.21 -12.16 -5.41
N GLN A 544 -3.16 -13.12 -6.32
CA GLN A 544 -3.30 -12.88 -7.76
C GLN A 544 -4.74 -13.03 -8.29
N ASN A 545 -5.69 -13.41 -7.48
CA ASN A 545 -7.07 -13.71 -7.91
C ASN A 545 -8.09 -12.64 -7.46
N SER A 546 -7.70 -11.38 -7.46
CA SER A 546 -8.52 -10.29 -6.96
C SER A 546 -9.15 -9.45 -8.07
N ARG A 547 -10.47 -9.20 -8.00
CA ARG A 547 -11.15 -8.19 -8.84
C ARG A 547 -10.70 -6.76 -8.54
N TRP A 548 -10.06 -6.54 -7.40
CA TRP A 548 -9.53 -5.25 -6.98
C TRP A 548 -8.17 -4.93 -7.61
N GLY A 549 -7.63 -5.88 -8.38
CA GLY A 549 -6.30 -5.84 -8.96
C GLY A 549 -5.35 -6.85 -8.31
N SER A 550 -4.44 -7.38 -9.10
CA SER A 550 -3.40 -8.34 -8.68
C SER A 550 -2.04 -7.64 -8.67
N TRP A 551 -1.86 -6.71 -7.73
CA TRP A 551 -0.77 -5.75 -7.74
C TRP A 551 0.59 -6.34 -7.37
N GLY A 552 0.62 -7.36 -6.50
CA GLY A 552 1.88 -7.98 -6.04
C GLY A 552 2.74 -8.49 -7.17
N HIS A 553 4.03 -8.21 -7.11
CA HIS A 553 5.02 -8.80 -8.02
C HIS A 553 5.32 -10.25 -7.64
N GLN A 554 5.05 -10.60 -6.39
CA GLN A 554 5.00 -11.95 -5.84
C GLN A 554 3.68 -12.12 -5.09
N GLU A 555 3.26 -13.38 -4.88
CA GLU A 555 2.14 -13.67 -3.99
C GLU A 555 2.59 -13.71 -2.52
N TYR A 556 3.85 -14.06 -2.27
CA TYR A 556 4.47 -14.13 -0.94
C TYR A 556 5.99 -13.93 -1.05
N TYR A 557 6.64 -13.51 0.02
CA TYR A 557 8.09 -13.37 0.06
C TYR A 557 8.79 -14.72 -0.10
N GLY A 558 9.77 -14.77 -0.99
CA GLY A 558 10.49 -16.02 -1.30
C GLY A 558 9.86 -16.88 -2.39
N GLN A 559 8.76 -16.44 -3.03
CA GLN A 559 8.19 -17.14 -4.18
C GLN A 559 9.24 -17.32 -5.29
N PRO A 560 9.36 -18.53 -5.89
CA PRO A 560 10.33 -18.79 -6.95
C PRO A 560 10.14 -17.86 -8.14
N ARG A 561 11.24 -17.30 -8.63
CA ARG A 561 11.26 -16.38 -9.77
C ARG A 561 10.55 -16.95 -11.01
N ALA A 562 10.69 -18.26 -11.25
CA ALA A 562 10.11 -18.93 -12.41
C ALA A 562 8.57 -18.92 -12.43
N GLU A 563 7.94 -18.73 -11.26
CA GLU A 563 6.49 -18.69 -11.12
C GLU A 563 5.89 -17.31 -11.40
N MET A 564 6.72 -16.26 -11.34
CA MET A 564 6.26 -14.85 -11.40
C MET A 564 7.08 -14.05 -12.42
N PRO A 565 6.63 -13.99 -13.69
CA PRO A 565 7.32 -13.24 -14.75
C PRO A 565 7.55 -11.76 -14.43
N LYS A 566 6.58 -11.08 -13.79
CA LYS A 566 6.75 -9.69 -13.29
C LYS A 566 7.95 -9.57 -12.36
N TRP A 567 8.04 -10.48 -11.39
CA TRP A 567 9.14 -10.54 -10.45
C TRP A 567 10.49 -10.78 -11.14
N GLY A 568 10.50 -11.71 -12.11
CA GLY A 568 11.66 -11.97 -12.96
C GLY A 568 12.14 -10.72 -13.69
N ALA A 569 11.21 -9.94 -14.28
CA ALA A 569 11.53 -8.70 -14.98
C ALA A 569 12.13 -7.64 -14.05
N LEU A 570 11.58 -7.50 -12.83
CA LEU A 570 12.13 -6.56 -11.86
C LEU A 570 13.57 -6.92 -11.47
N LEU A 571 13.84 -8.18 -11.16
CA LEU A 571 15.17 -8.63 -10.78
C LEU A 571 16.20 -8.38 -11.88
N ASP A 572 15.84 -8.63 -13.14
CA ASP A 572 16.74 -8.49 -14.27
C ASP A 572 16.99 -7.02 -14.66
N ALA A 573 15.96 -6.18 -14.55
CA ALA A 573 16.04 -4.76 -14.86
C ALA A 573 16.63 -3.92 -13.72
N ASN A 574 16.67 -4.43 -12.48
CA ASN A 574 17.17 -3.64 -11.36
C ASN A 574 18.68 -3.36 -11.50
N ALA A 575 19.05 -2.09 -11.50
CA ALA A 575 20.44 -1.71 -11.53
C ALA A 575 21.17 -2.14 -10.23
N PRO A 576 22.44 -2.56 -10.30
CA PRO A 576 23.20 -2.88 -9.11
C PRO A 576 23.22 -1.70 -8.12
N ARG A 577 23.01 -2.00 -6.85
CA ARG A 577 23.18 -1.02 -5.78
C ARG A 577 24.67 -0.84 -5.50
N ALA A 578 25.14 0.42 -5.42
CA ALA A 578 26.44 0.66 -4.80
C ALA A 578 26.34 0.26 -3.32
N VAL A 579 27.02 -0.79 -2.92
CA VAL A 579 27.18 -1.16 -1.50
C VAL A 579 28.02 -0.04 -0.87
N ARG A 580 27.37 0.85 -0.13
CA ARG A 580 28.02 1.93 0.62
C ARG A 580 28.15 1.55 2.09
#